data_41ee965e04365b1241ac1f6faa996a84
#
_entry.id   41ee965e04365b1241ac1f6faa996a84
#
_cell.length_a   1.000
_cell.length_b   1.000
_cell.length_c   1.000
_cell.angle_alpha   90.00
_cell.angle_beta   90.00
_cell.angle_gamma   90.00
#
_symmetry.space_group_name_H-M   'P 1'
#
loop_
_entity.id
_entity.type
_entity.pdbx_description
1 polymer ?
#
loop_
_entity_poly.entity_id
_entity_poly.type
_entity_poly.pdbx_seq_one_letter_code
_entity_poly.pdbx_strand_id
1 'polypeptide(L)'
;VCVKDFTYIFLKNDRIGFVGKNGCGKSTLMKIIAGFIEPDSGEVEIGQTIKIGYFGQEVDIEPELRVIDYVKEAAEFVRTADGLVSASAMLERFLFPPEQQYSPVGKLSGGEKRRLYVLRVLMSAPNVLILDEPTNDLDVETLAILEDYLDGYDGIVITVSHDRYFLDRIAKRIFAFAGAG
;
A
#
# COMPACT_ATOMS: atom_id res chain seq x y z
N VAL A 1 -1.47 17.26 -19.75
CA VAL A 1 -0.37 17.08 -18.79
C VAL A 1 -0.98 17.06 -17.40
N CYS A 2 -0.89 15.94 -16.69
CA CYS A 2 -1.50 15.79 -15.35
C CYS A 2 -0.62 16.36 -14.24
N VAL A 3 0.69 16.32 -14.42
CA VAL A 3 1.68 16.82 -13.47
C VAL A 3 2.77 17.54 -14.24
N LYS A 4 3.11 18.74 -13.78
CA LYS A 4 4.13 19.56 -14.40
C LYS A 4 5.09 20.10 -13.35
N ASP A 5 6.38 20.07 -13.68
CA ASP A 5 7.46 20.66 -12.87
C ASP A 5 7.48 20.16 -11.40
N PHE A 6 7.21 18.86 -11.20
CA PHE A 6 7.33 18.23 -9.90
C PHE A 6 8.75 17.67 -9.70
N THR A 7 9.40 18.13 -8.64
CA THR A 7 10.71 17.62 -8.22
C THR A 7 10.69 17.35 -6.72
N TYR A 8 11.02 16.13 -6.32
CA TYR A 8 11.10 15.77 -4.92
C TYR A 8 12.09 14.63 -4.69
N ILE A 9 12.82 14.71 -3.59
CA ILE A 9 13.73 13.64 -3.13
C ILE A 9 13.12 13.01 -1.88
N PHE A 10 12.75 11.74 -1.97
CA PHE A 10 12.23 10.99 -0.84
C PHE A 10 13.38 10.53 0.05
N LEU A 11 13.30 10.88 1.32
CA LEU A 11 14.28 10.53 2.33
C LEU A 11 13.76 9.41 3.22
N LYS A 12 14.68 8.71 3.88
CA LYS A 12 14.34 7.64 4.83
C LYS A 12 13.31 8.11 5.84
N ASN A 13 12.30 7.28 6.09
CA ASN A 13 11.18 7.55 6.99
C ASN A 13 10.24 8.69 6.57
N ASP A 14 10.32 9.15 5.33
CA ASP A 14 9.35 10.10 4.81
C ASP A 14 7.94 9.49 4.79
N ARG A 15 6.97 10.32 5.14
CA ARG A 15 5.54 10.00 5.11
C ARG A 15 4.81 11.08 4.35
N ILE A 16 4.55 10.81 3.07
CA ILE A 16 4.06 11.81 2.13
C ILE A 16 2.64 11.43 1.72
N GLY A 17 1.74 12.41 1.84
CA GLY A 17 0.38 12.29 1.34
C GLY A 17 0.15 13.17 0.12
N PHE A 18 -0.60 12.67 -0.84
CA PHE A 18 -1.08 13.43 -1.99
C PHE A 18 -2.60 13.53 -1.94
N VAL A 19 -3.13 14.73 -2.01
CA VAL A 19 -4.57 15.01 -2.01
C VAL A 19 -4.97 15.75 -3.27
N GLY A 20 -6.15 15.49 -3.78
CA GLY A 20 -6.69 16.16 -4.95
C GLY A 20 -7.95 15.46 -5.46
N LYS A 21 -8.63 16.10 -6.41
CA LYS A 21 -9.83 15.53 -7.02
C LYS A 21 -9.52 14.29 -7.84
N ASN A 22 -10.50 13.41 -7.98
CA ASN A 22 -10.39 12.27 -8.89
C ASN A 22 -10.09 12.74 -10.32
N GLY A 23 -9.20 12.03 -11.01
CA GLY A 23 -8.78 12.36 -12.37
C GLY A 23 -7.75 13.47 -12.50
N CYS A 24 -7.19 13.99 -11.40
CA CYS A 24 -6.15 15.02 -11.45
C CYS A 24 -4.72 14.48 -11.65
N GLY A 25 -4.57 13.17 -11.85
CA GLY A 25 -3.28 12.54 -12.12
C GLY A 25 -2.54 11.96 -10.92
N LYS A 26 -3.18 11.85 -9.75
CA LYS A 26 -2.57 11.27 -8.55
C LYS A 26 -2.08 9.85 -8.77
N SER A 27 -2.95 8.97 -9.23
CA SER A 27 -2.60 7.55 -9.50
C SER A 27 -1.55 7.43 -10.60
N THR A 28 -1.59 8.29 -11.60
CA THR A 28 -0.57 8.35 -12.66
C THR A 28 0.80 8.67 -12.07
N LEU A 29 0.88 9.66 -11.18
CA LEU A 29 2.13 10.00 -10.51
C LEU A 29 2.64 8.83 -9.67
N MET A 30 1.75 8.14 -8.94
CA MET A 30 2.13 6.97 -8.15
C MET A 30 2.70 5.84 -9.02
N LYS A 31 2.09 5.57 -10.16
CA LYS A 31 2.58 4.57 -11.13
C LYS A 31 3.91 4.95 -11.76
N ILE A 32 4.15 6.23 -11.98
CA ILE A 32 5.46 6.73 -12.44
C ILE A 32 6.52 6.52 -11.36
N ILE A 33 6.24 6.87 -10.12
CA ILE A 33 7.15 6.66 -8.98
C ILE A 33 7.45 5.18 -8.79
N ALA A 34 6.45 4.32 -8.95
CA ALA A 34 6.60 2.87 -8.85
C ALA A 34 7.34 2.22 -10.03
N GLY A 35 7.54 2.96 -11.12
CA GLY A 35 8.20 2.45 -12.31
C GLY A 35 7.28 1.71 -13.29
N PHE A 36 5.96 1.78 -13.11
CA PHE A 36 4.99 1.13 -14.00
C PHE A 36 4.71 1.92 -15.27
N ILE A 37 4.94 3.22 -15.24
CA ILE A 37 4.74 4.15 -16.37
C ILE A 37 5.97 5.04 -16.47
N GLU A 38 6.46 5.26 -17.68
CA GLU A 38 7.53 6.23 -17.92
C GLU A 38 6.96 7.66 -17.97
N PRO A 39 7.67 8.65 -17.41
CA PRO A 39 7.26 10.04 -17.54
C PRO A 39 7.46 10.55 -18.97
N ASP A 40 6.60 11.46 -19.41
CA ASP A 40 6.73 12.12 -20.72
C ASP A 40 8.03 12.94 -20.82
N SER A 41 8.47 13.49 -19.70
CA SER A 41 9.75 14.22 -19.56
C SER A 41 10.23 14.17 -18.14
N GLY A 42 11.52 14.37 -17.92
CA GLY A 42 12.14 14.20 -16.62
C GLY A 42 12.56 12.76 -16.37
N GLU A 43 12.97 12.48 -15.15
CA GLU A 43 13.48 11.16 -14.76
C GLU A 43 13.01 10.80 -13.34
N VAL A 44 12.91 9.50 -13.11
CA VAL A 44 12.72 8.92 -11.77
C VAL A 44 13.93 8.06 -11.47
N GLU A 45 14.65 8.42 -10.42
CA GLU A 45 15.83 7.70 -9.96
C GLU A 45 15.46 6.86 -8.74
N ILE A 46 15.59 5.53 -8.86
CA ILE A 46 15.30 4.57 -7.81
C ILE A 46 16.61 3.92 -7.38
N GLY A 47 16.96 4.04 -6.08
CA GLY A 47 18.17 3.43 -5.54
C GLY A 47 18.16 1.90 -5.66
N GLN A 48 19.34 1.28 -5.73
CA GLN A 48 19.50 -0.16 -5.95
C GLN A 48 18.91 -1.02 -4.81
N THR A 49 18.84 -0.49 -3.60
CA THR A 49 18.30 -1.20 -2.42
C THR A 49 16.81 -0.98 -2.22
N ILE A 50 16.17 -0.21 -3.08
CA ILE A 50 14.76 0.13 -2.95
C ILE A 50 13.87 -1.02 -3.43
N LYS A 51 12.99 -1.46 -2.54
CA LYS A 51 11.93 -2.42 -2.84
C LYS A 51 10.58 -1.73 -2.62
N ILE A 52 9.82 -1.56 -3.69
CA ILE A 52 8.55 -0.87 -3.68
C ILE A 52 7.42 -1.89 -3.51
N GLY A 53 6.56 -1.66 -2.50
CA GLY A 53 5.28 -2.31 -2.36
C GLY A 53 4.19 -1.35 -2.82
N TYR A 54 3.37 -1.77 -3.77
CA TYR A 54 2.30 -0.96 -4.33
C TYR A 54 0.94 -1.59 -4.03
N PHE A 55 0.11 -0.86 -3.29
CA PHE A 55 -1.30 -1.19 -3.08
C PHE A 55 -2.16 -0.23 -3.92
N GLY A 56 -2.77 -0.76 -4.95
CA GLY A 56 -3.58 0.03 -5.89
C GLY A 56 -4.83 -0.70 -6.33
N GLN A 57 -5.01 -0.81 -7.63
CA GLN A 57 -6.17 -1.44 -8.24
C GLN A 57 -6.30 -2.93 -7.89
N GLU A 58 -7.48 -3.50 -8.13
CA GLU A 58 -7.74 -4.91 -7.91
C GLU A 58 -6.73 -5.80 -8.61
N VAL A 59 -6.35 -6.86 -7.93
CA VAL A 59 -5.49 -7.92 -8.44
C VAL A 59 -6.32 -9.19 -8.53
N ASP A 60 -6.25 -9.87 -9.66
CA ASP A 60 -6.80 -11.19 -9.80
C ASP A 60 -5.99 -12.17 -8.96
N ILE A 61 -6.65 -12.77 -7.99
CA ILE A 61 -6.05 -13.82 -7.16
C ILE A 61 -6.65 -15.14 -7.60
N GLU A 62 -5.77 -16.14 -7.77
CA GLU A 62 -6.23 -17.50 -8.09
C GLU A 62 -7.22 -17.98 -7.02
N PRO A 63 -8.49 -18.26 -7.38
CA PRO A 63 -9.54 -18.49 -6.40
C PRO A 63 -9.38 -19.78 -5.61
N GLU A 64 -8.64 -20.73 -6.13
CA GLU A 64 -8.40 -22.04 -5.50
C GLU A 64 -7.22 -22.03 -4.53
N LEU A 65 -6.38 -21.00 -4.60
CA LEU A 65 -5.25 -20.83 -3.71
C LEU A 65 -5.75 -20.58 -2.28
N ARG A 66 -5.15 -21.24 -1.29
CA ARG A 66 -5.50 -21.01 0.10
C ARG A 66 -5.02 -19.62 0.55
N VAL A 67 -5.77 -19.01 1.45
CA VAL A 67 -5.45 -17.67 2.02
C VAL A 67 -4.00 -17.61 2.52
N ILE A 68 -3.58 -18.60 3.32
CA ILE A 68 -2.22 -18.65 3.86
C ILE A 68 -1.15 -18.82 2.77
N ASP A 69 -1.42 -19.60 1.75
CA ASP A 69 -0.46 -19.83 0.66
C ASP A 69 -0.26 -18.58 -0.18
N TYR A 70 -1.32 -17.84 -0.43
CA TYR A 70 -1.24 -16.55 -1.11
C TYR A 70 -0.30 -15.57 -0.40
N VAL A 71 -0.37 -15.51 0.93
CA VAL A 71 0.51 -14.65 1.73
C VAL A 71 1.94 -15.20 1.77
N LYS A 72 2.09 -16.51 1.91
CA LYS A 72 3.41 -17.17 1.93
C LYS A 72 4.16 -17.09 0.62
N GLU A 73 3.49 -16.90 -0.51
CA GLU A 73 4.16 -16.61 -1.79
C GLU A 73 5.03 -15.34 -1.70
N ALA A 74 4.64 -14.37 -0.88
CA ALA A 74 5.45 -13.19 -0.63
C ALA A 74 6.57 -13.47 0.37
N ALA A 75 6.24 -14.02 1.54
CA ALA A 75 7.19 -14.43 2.58
C ALA A 75 6.52 -15.27 3.66
N GLU A 76 7.29 -16.13 4.32
CA GLU A 76 6.82 -16.87 5.50
C GLU A 76 6.86 -16.04 6.77
N PHE A 77 7.77 -15.07 6.84
CA PHE A 77 7.98 -14.18 7.99
C PHE A 77 8.21 -12.75 7.52
N VAL A 78 7.80 -11.81 8.34
CA VAL A 78 8.06 -10.38 8.13
C VAL A 78 8.56 -9.75 9.41
N ARG A 79 9.49 -8.81 9.29
CA ARG A 79 9.96 -8.04 10.43
C ARG A 79 9.01 -6.90 10.72
N THR A 80 8.55 -6.82 11.95
CA THR A 80 7.69 -5.75 12.46
C THR A 80 8.34 -5.04 13.64
N ALA A 81 7.70 -4.02 14.20
CA ALA A 81 8.13 -3.38 15.44
C ALA A 81 8.23 -4.37 16.61
N ASP A 82 7.42 -5.43 16.60
CA ASP A 82 7.40 -6.49 17.62
C ASP A 82 8.41 -7.63 17.33
N GLY A 83 9.23 -7.49 16.30
CA GLY A 83 10.18 -8.51 15.87
C GLY A 83 9.70 -9.29 14.64
N LEU A 84 10.19 -10.51 14.50
CA LEU A 84 9.87 -11.37 13.36
C LEU A 84 8.51 -12.06 13.59
N VAL A 85 7.59 -11.86 12.67
CA VAL A 85 6.21 -12.36 12.75
C VAL A 85 5.92 -13.27 11.57
N SER A 86 5.29 -14.43 11.82
CA SER A 86 4.91 -15.38 10.78
C SER A 86 3.73 -14.88 9.93
N ALA A 87 3.61 -15.44 8.73
CA ALA A 87 2.45 -15.17 7.86
C ALA A 87 1.12 -15.50 8.56
N SER A 88 1.05 -16.60 9.29
CA SER A 88 -0.16 -16.96 10.05
C SER A 88 -0.49 -15.94 11.14
N ALA A 89 0.50 -15.49 11.89
CA ALA A 89 0.30 -14.47 12.93
C ALA A 89 -0.10 -13.11 12.34
N MET A 90 0.47 -12.74 11.20
CA MET A 90 0.07 -11.54 10.47
C MET A 90 -1.37 -11.64 9.95
N LEU A 91 -1.76 -12.80 9.45
CA LEU A 91 -3.15 -13.06 9.02
C LEU A 91 -4.12 -12.89 10.19
N GLU A 92 -3.79 -13.39 11.38
CA GLU A 92 -4.62 -13.18 12.57
C GLU A 92 -4.76 -11.69 12.91
N ARG A 93 -3.68 -10.93 12.84
CA ARG A 93 -3.72 -9.47 13.04
C ARG A 93 -4.62 -8.77 12.03
N PHE A 94 -4.71 -9.29 10.81
CA PHE A 94 -5.56 -8.78 9.73
C PHE A 94 -6.92 -9.47 9.67
N LEU A 95 -7.37 -10.04 10.79
CA LEU A 95 -8.71 -10.59 10.99
C LEU A 95 -9.01 -11.84 10.15
N PHE A 96 -7.99 -12.62 9.85
CA PHE A 96 -8.12 -13.95 9.26
C PHE A 96 -7.80 -15.01 10.33
N PRO A 97 -8.82 -15.56 11.01
CA PRO A 97 -8.61 -16.57 12.05
C PRO A 97 -8.06 -17.88 11.43
N PRO A 98 -7.44 -18.76 12.21
CA PRO A 98 -6.80 -19.99 11.71
C PRO A 98 -7.69 -20.83 10.80
N GLU A 99 -8.98 -20.93 11.10
CA GLU A 99 -9.94 -21.71 10.30
C GLU A 99 -10.10 -21.16 8.88
N GLN A 100 -10.01 -19.83 8.74
CA GLN A 100 -10.15 -19.16 7.45
C GLN A 100 -8.85 -19.19 6.62
N GLN A 101 -7.71 -19.33 7.27
CA GLN A 101 -6.40 -19.27 6.60
C GLN A 101 -6.19 -20.42 5.60
N TYR A 102 -6.82 -21.56 5.84
CA TYR A 102 -6.73 -22.73 4.96
C TYR A 102 -7.86 -22.83 3.94
N SER A 103 -8.78 -21.88 3.96
CA SER A 103 -9.86 -21.79 2.98
C SER A 103 -9.36 -21.18 1.67
N PRO A 104 -9.99 -21.57 0.53
CA PRO A 104 -9.68 -20.95 -0.76
C PRO A 104 -10.01 -19.45 -0.78
N VAL A 105 -9.16 -18.67 -1.42
CA VAL A 105 -9.36 -17.21 -1.58
C VAL A 105 -10.70 -16.91 -2.27
N GLY A 106 -11.14 -17.76 -3.18
CA GLY A 106 -12.42 -17.60 -3.88
C GLY A 106 -13.65 -17.53 -2.97
N LYS A 107 -13.57 -18.03 -1.74
CA LYS A 107 -14.65 -17.96 -0.74
C LYS A 107 -14.70 -16.63 0.02
N LEU A 108 -13.69 -15.79 -0.13
CA LEU A 108 -13.64 -14.49 0.52
C LEU A 108 -14.58 -13.48 -0.15
N SER A 109 -15.11 -12.56 0.63
CA SER A 109 -15.80 -11.37 0.09
C SER A 109 -14.81 -10.45 -0.63
N GLY A 110 -15.32 -9.50 -1.41
CA GLY A 110 -14.49 -8.50 -2.07
C GLY A 110 -13.64 -7.69 -1.08
N GLY A 111 -14.25 -7.26 0.02
CA GLY A 111 -13.54 -6.54 1.09
C GLY A 111 -12.47 -7.39 1.77
N GLU A 112 -12.74 -8.66 2.04
CA GLU A 112 -11.75 -9.59 2.58
C GLU A 112 -10.59 -9.83 1.62
N LYS A 113 -10.85 -9.95 0.32
CA LYS A 113 -9.79 -10.05 -0.70
C LYS A 113 -8.90 -8.79 -0.73
N ARG A 114 -9.49 -7.62 -0.60
CA ARG A 114 -8.73 -6.35 -0.53
C ARG A 114 -7.86 -6.28 0.72
N ARG A 115 -8.40 -6.71 1.86
CA ARG A 115 -7.64 -6.83 3.12
C ARG A 115 -6.49 -7.82 2.99
N LEU A 116 -6.73 -8.96 2.36
CA LEU A 116 -5.69 -9.96 2.11
C LEU A 116 -4.59 -9.42 1.18
N TYR A 117 -4.98 -8.66 0.16
CA TYR A 117 -4.03 -8.05 -0.78
C TYR A 117 -3.11 -7.04 -0.09
N VAL A 118 -3.64 -6.16 0.74
CA VAL A 118 -2.79 -5.21 1.47
C VAL A 118 -1.81 -5.94 2.40
N LEU A 119 -2.25 -6.99 3.06
CA LEU A 119 -1.37 -7.83 3.88
C LEU A 119 -0.24 -8.45 3.07
N ARG A 120 -0.53 -8.99 1.90
CA ARG A 120 0.52 -9.54 1.02
C ARG A 120 1.54 -8.49 0.61
N VAL A 121 1.10 -7.27 0.31
CA VAL A 121 2.02 -6.16 0.01
C VAL A 121 2.96 -5.90 1.19
N LEU A 122 2.43 -5.87 2.40
CA LEU A 122 3.23 -5.68 3.62
C LEU A 122 4.20 -6.85 3.87
N MET A 123 3.77 -8.08 3.62
CA MET A 123 4.60 -9.28 3.77
C MET A 123 5.78 -9.31 2.80
N SER A 124 5.70 -8.64 1.67
CA SER A 124 6.84 -8.50 0.74
C SER A 124 7.98 -7.66 1.31
N ALA A 125 7.81 -7.09 2.51
CA ALA A 125 8.78 -6.27 3.22
C ALA A 125 9.32 -5.11 2.38
N PRO A 126 8.46 -4.26 1.80
CA PRO A 126 8.92 -3.12 1.04
C PRO A 126 9.58 -2.11 1.95
N ASN A 127 10.57 -1.38 1.44
CA ASN A 127 11.12 -0.21 2.12
C ASN A 127 10.55 1.12 1.59
N VAL A 128 9.79 1.04 0.51
CA VAL A 128 8.91 2.11 0.02
C VAL A 128 7.51 1.51 -0.18
N LEU A 129 6.55 2.00 0.58
CA LEU A 129 5.16 1.56 0.50
C LEU A 129 4.31 2.64 -0.16
N ILE A 130 3.66 2.30 -1.26
CA ILE A 130 2.74 3.19 -1.97
C ILE A 130 1.32 2.69 -1.75
N LEU A 131 0.47 3.53 -1.18
CA LEU A 131 -0.94 3.27 -0.93
C LEU A 131 -1.78 4.19 -1.82
N ASP A 132 -2.36 3.63 -2.88
CA ASP A 132 -3.16 4.37 -3.85
C ASP A 132 -4.65 4.21 -3.51
N GLU A 133 -5.24 5.25 -2.93
CA GLU A 133 -6.64 5.33 -2.50
C GLU A 133 -7.08 4.16 -1.61
N PRO A 134 -6.35 3.85 -0.51
CA PRO A 134 -6.68 2.69 0.32
C PRO A 134 -8.05 2.82 1.01
N THR A 135 -8.53 4.03 1.24
CA THR A 135 -9.81 4.27 1.90
C THR A 135 -11.03 3.93 1.04
N ASN A 136 -10.85 3.76 -0.28
CA ASN A 136 -11.95 3.38 -1.16
C ASN A 136 -12.38 1.92 -0.97
N ASP A 137 -11.45 1.03 -0.65
CA ASP A 137 -11.67 -0.41 -0.70
C ASP A 137 -11.49 -1.11 0.64
N LEU A 138 -10.83 -0.47 1.60
CA LEU A 138 -10.62 -1.01 2.93
C LEU A 138 -11.65 -0.46 3.92
N ASP A 139 -12.20 -1.35 4.74
CA ASP A 139 -13.10 -0.95 5.81
C ASP A 139 -12.35 -0.25 6.96
N VAL A 140 -13.10 0.38 7.86
CA VAL A 140 -12.55 1.16 8.98
C VAL A 140 -11.66 0.29 9.88
N GLU A 141 -12.04 -0.95 10.10
CA GLU A 141 -11.30 -1.88 10.95
C GLU A 141 -9.96 -2.25 10.32
N THR A 142 -9.94 -2.56 9.03
CA THR A 142 -8.71 -2.82 8.28
C THR A 142 -7.80 -1.60 8.23
N LEU A 143 -8.37 -0.40 8.04
CA LEU A 143 -7.59 0.84 8.06
C LEU A 143 -6.94 1.08 9.41
N ALA A 144 -7.62 0.79 10.52
CA ALA A 144 -7.05 0.91 11.86
C ALA A 144 -5.86 -0.05 12.05
N ILE A 145 -5.98 -1.29 11.61
CA ILE A 145 -4.89 -2.26 11.66
C ILE A 145 -3.69 -1.81 10.82
N LEU A 146 -3.96 -1.28 9.61
CA LEU A 146 -2.93 -0.74 8.73
C LEU A 146 -2.21 0.45 9.38
N GLU A 147 -2.95 1.37 9.98
CA GLU A 147 -2.39 2.51 10.71
C GLU A 147 -1.48 2.05 11.85
N ASP A 148 -1.90 1.09 12.65
CA ASP A 148 -1.09 0.51 13.73
C ASP A 148 0.20 -0.12 13.20
N TYR A 149 0.13 -0.85 12.10
CA TYR A 149 1.32 -1.41 11.45
C TYR A 149 2.27 -0.31 11.00
N LEU A 150 1.76 0.77 10.41
CA LEU A 150 2.56 1.87 9.90
C LEU A 150 3.21 2.70 11.02
N ASP A 151 2.67 2.72 12.23
CA ASP A 151 3.27 3.41 13.37
C ASP A 151 4.68 2.84 13.69
N GLY A 152 4.90 1.55 13.47
CA GLY A 152 6.20 0.90 13.66
C GLY A 152 7.00 0.63 12.37
N TYR A 153 6.54 1.16 11.26
CA TYR A 153 7.17 0.92 9.96
C TYR A 153 8.34 1.90 9.70
N ASP A 154 9.50 1.36 9.37
CA ASP A 154 10.75 2.13 9.18
C ASP A 154 10.95 2.67 7.76
N GLY A 155 10.14 2.30 6.82
CA GLY A 155 10.28 2.68 5.43
C GLY A 155 9.61 4.00 5.08
N ILE A 156 9.69 4.33 3.80
CA ILE A 156 8.98 5.48 3.21
C ILE A 156 7.54 5.07 2.95
N VAL A 157 6.59 5.92 3.32
CA VAL A 157 5.17 5.75 2.98
C VAL A 157 4.73 6.89 2.07
N ILE A 158 4.18 6.53 0.92
CA ILE A 158 3.59 7.47 -0.04
C ILE A 158 2.13 7.06 -0.19
N THR A 159 1.21 7.94 0.17
CA THR A 159 -0.21 7.64 0.06
C THR A 159 -0.95 8.71 -0.73
N VAL A 160 -1.89 8.25 -1.54
CA VAL A 160 -2.82 9.08 -2.27
C VAL A 160 -4.21 8.84 -1.69
N SER A 161 -4.88 9.88 -1.26
CA SER A 161 -6.25 9.77 -0.78
C SER A 161 -6.99 11.10 -0.94
N HIS A 162 -8.30 11.02 -1.09
CA HIS A 162 -9.20 12.16 -0.95
C HIS A 162 -9.69 12.33 0.50
N ASP A 163 -9.44 11.36 1.35
CA ASP A 163 -9.80 11.36 2.77
C ASP A 163 -8.72 12.07 3.59
N ARG A 164 -8.98 13.32 3.97
CA ARG A 164 -8.05 14.13 4.75
C ARG A 164 -7.80 13.57 6.14
N TYR A 165 -8.78 12.94 6.76
CA TYR A 165 -8.61 12.33 8.07
C TYR A 165 -7.56 11.21 8.03
N PHE A 166 -7.63 10.35 7.03
CA PHE A 166 -6.63 9.31 6.80
C PHE A 166 -5.25 9.91 6.52
N LEU A 167 -5.17 10.92 5.68
CA LEU A 167 -3.90 11.60 5.38
C LEU A 167 -3.27 12.25 6.60
N ASP A 168 -4.06 12.94 7.41
CA ASP A 168 -3.58 13.57 8.65
C ASP A 168 -3.05 12.53 9.64
N ARG A 169 -3.62 11.34 9.66
CA ARG A 169 -3.19 10.24 10.52
C ARG A 169 -1.87 9.60 10.08
N ILE A 170 -1.66 9.47 8.77
CA ILE A 170 -0.53 8.73 8.18
C ILE A 170 0.61 9.64 7.74
N ALA A 171 0.30 10.78 7.11
CA ALA A 171 1.29 11.62 6.44
C ALA A 171 1.84 12.69 7.37
N LYS A 172 3.14 12.98 7.25
CA LYS A 172 3.80 14.12 7.90
C LYS A 172 3.86 15.34 6.98
N ARG A 173 3.79 15.12 5.66
CA ARG A 173 3.77 16.15 4.63
C ARG A 173 2.71 15.82 3.59
N ILE A 174 1.96 16.84 3.18
CA ILE A 174 0.88 16.67 2.21
C ILE A 174 1.13 17.59 1.02
N PHE A 175 1.07 17.02 -0.19
CA PHE A 175 1.05 17.76 -1.45
C PHE A 175 -0.37 17.78 -2.01
N ALA A 176 -0.86 18.97 -2.32
CA ALA A 176 -2.16 19.14 -2.95
C ALA A 176 -2.00 19.25 -4.48
N PHE A 177 -2.76 18.46 -5.21
CA PHE A 177 -2.93 18.66 -6.64
C PHE A 177 -3.91 19.81 -6.84
N ALA A 178 -3.42 20.95 -7.32
CA ALA A 178 -4.28 22.04 -7.78
C ALA A 178 -4.98 21.55 -9.06
N GLY A 179 -6.30 21.57 -9.07
CA GLY A 179 -7.04 21.33 -10.30
C GLY A 179 -6.60 22.36 -11.33
N ALA A 180 -6.38 21.93 -12.58
CA ALA A 180 -6.23 22.87 -13.67
C ALA A 180 -7.50 23.73 -13.70
N GLY A 181 -7.37 25.02 -13.33
CA GLY A 181 -8.40 26.01 -13.48
C GLY A 181 -8.61 26.36 -14.96
#